data_570178680ea1889addd6c92d589f5947
#
_entry.id   570178680ea1889addd6c92d589f5947
#
_cell.length_a   1.000
_cell.length_b   1.000
_cell.length_c   1.000
_cell.angle_alpha   90.00
_cell.angle_beta   90.00
_cell.angle_gamma   90.00
#
_symmetry.space_group_name_H-M   'P 1'
#
loop_
_entity.id
_entity.type
_entity.pdbx_description
1 polymer ?
#
loop_
_entity_poly.entity_id
_entity_poly.type
_entity_poly.pdbx_seq_one_letter_code
_entity_poly.pdbx_strand_id
1 'polypeptide(L)'
;MILFFAVALFASLIKLWPYNLTFTLDNYNLSEAGSGSGLTAFKNSILISLISAFLGTLITFIGAYIIEKTQQKFRISRKIAYFLSITPLAIPGTVVGLSFIMFFNASAFNIPFTQYAVLNPLHGIYGTIWIIVFANLIHFYSVPFSTATTALKRLDKEFETV
;
A
#
# COMPACT_ATOMS: atom_id res chain seq x y z
N MET A 1 -18.41 19.00 8.01
CA MET A 1 -17.86 18.31 6.80
C MET A 1 -18.24 18.99 5.49
N ILE A 2 -19.52 19.24 5.22
CA ILE A 2 -19.99 19.87 3.97
C ILE A 2 -19.29 21.21 3.68
N LEU A 3 -19.07 22.04 4.71
CA LEU A 3 -18.40 23.33 4.58
C LEU A 3 -16.96 23.21 4.04
N PHE A 4 -16.19 22.20 4.49
CA PHE A 4 -14.83 21.96 4.00
C PHE A 4 -14.80 21.60 2.52
N PHE A 5 -15.73 20.73 2.08
CA PHE A 5 -15.86 20.40 0.67
C PHE A 5 -16.30 21.59 -0.17
N ALA A 6 -17.23 22.40 0.35
CA ALA A 6 -17.68 23.62 -0.33
C ALA A 6 -16.54 24.63 -0.52
N VAL A 7 -15.73 24.86 0.52
CA VAL A 7 -14.56 25.75 0.45
C VAL A 7 -13.51 25.19 -0.52
N ALA A 8 -13.23 23.90 -0.49
CA ALA A 8 -12.29 23.28 -1.39
C ALA A 8 -12.76 23.38 -2.86
N LEU A 9 -14.05 23.14 -3.11
CA LEU A 9 -14.65 23.24 -4.44
C LEU A 9 -14.63 24.69 -4.93
N PHE A 10 -14.98 25.65 -4.07
CA PHE A 10 -14.89 27.07 -4.41
C PHE A 10 -13.45 27.47 -4.71
N ALA A 11 -12.49 27.10 -3.85
CA ALA A 11 -11.07 27.41 -4.03
C ALA A 11 -10.51 26.81 -5.33
N SER A 12 -10.98 25.64 -5.77
CA SER A 12 -10.55 25.00 -7.04
C SER A 12 -11.03 25.73 -8.29
N LEU A 13 -12.11 26.52 -8.19
CA LEU A 13 -12.71 27.26 -9.30
C LEU A 13 -12.22 28.70 -9.39
N ILE A 14 -11.31 29.13 -8.53
CA ILE A 14 -10.78 30.50 -8.54
C ILE A 14 -9.27 30.49 -8.83
N LYS A 15 -8.78 31.58 -9.43
CA LYS A 15 -7.42 31.69 -9.94
C LYS A 15 -6.35 31.62 -8.84
N LEU A 16 -6.56 32.38 -7.74
CA LEU A 16 -5.60 32.42 -6.62
C LEU A 16 -6.30 32.87 -5.34
N TRP A 17 -6.52 31.92 -4.44
CA TRP A 17 -7.04 32.23 -3.12
C TRP A 17 -5.97 32.88 -2.22
N PRO A 18 -6.28 33.90 -1.42
CA PRO A 18 -7.48 34.74 -1.37
C PRO A 18 -7.37 36.01 -2.25
N TYR A 19 -6.31 36.13 -3.05
CA TYR A 19 -5.92 37.38 -3.71
C TYR A 19 -6.65 37.66 -5.03
N ASN A 20 -7.00 36.63 -5.77
CA ASN A 20 -7.69 36.77 -7.05
C ASN A 20 -8.84 35.74 -7.15
N LEU A 21 -10.05 36.24 -6.91
CA LEU A 21 -11.27 35.42 -6.86
C LEU A 21 -11.97 35.27 -8.23
N THR A 22 -11.30 35.63 -9.35
CA THR A 22 -11.87 35.42 -10.70
C THR A 22 -12.03 33.94 -10.97
N PHE A 23 -13.19 33.55 -11.51
CA PHE A 23 -13.46 32.16 -11.88
C PHE A 23 -12.53 31.74 -13.01
N THR A 24 -11.96 30.54 -12.86
CA THR A 24 -11.10 29.88 -13.84
C THR A 24 -11.24 28.37 -13.77
N LEU A 25 -10.97 27.70 -14.87
CA LEU A 25 -10.82 26.25 -14.97
C LEU A 25 -9.35 25.85 -15.19
N ASP A 26 -8.41 26.80 -15.13
CA ASP A 26 -6.99 26.55 -15.35
C ASP A 26 -6.42 25.54 -14.34
N ASN A 27 -6.95 25.54 -13.11
CA ASN A 27 -6.57 24.57 -12.07
C ASN A 27 -6.89 23.10 -12.45
N TYR A 28 -7.76 22.87 -13.41
CA TYR A 28 -8.11 21.55 -13.95
C TYR A 28 -7.33 21.21 -15.22
N ASN A 29 -6.49 22.13 -15.72
CA ASN A 29 -5.64 21.86 -16.86
C ASN A 29 -4.42 21.02 -16.45
N LEU A 30 -4.60 19.71 -16.38
CA LEU A 30 -3.58 18.75 -15.96
C LEU A 30 -2.38 18.68 -16.93
N SER A 31 -2.47 19.25 -18.11
CA SER A 31 -1.36 19.28 -19.07
C SER A 31 -0.33 20.35 -18.74
N GLU A 32 -0.73 21.45 -18.06
CA GLU A 32 0.14 22.56 -17.69
C GLU A 32 0.67 22.47 -16.26
N ALA A 33 0.12 21.54 -15.44
CA ALA A 33 0.57 21.34 -14.07
C ALA A 33 2.01 20.78 -14.03
N GLY A 34 2.99 21.67 -14.09
CA GLY A 34 4.43 21.42 -13.92
C GLY A 34 4.99 20.27 -14.77
N SER A 35 5.78 20.57 -15.77
CA SER A 35 6.52 19.62 -16.63
C SER A 35 5.69 18.59 -17.44
N GLY A 36 4.43 18.89 -17.79
CA GLY A 36 3.67 18.07 -18.73
C GLY A 36 3.17 16.71 -18.23
N SER A 37 3.23 16.44 -16.92
CA SER A 37 3.04 15.09 -16.36
C SER A 37 1.78 14.89 -15.52
N GLY A 38 0.90 15.87 -15.37
CA GLY A 38 -0.29 15.75 -14.52
C GLY A 38 -1.21 14.59 -14.91
N LEU A 39 -1.50 14.42 -16.20
CA LEU A 39 -2.27 13.29 -16.72
C LEU A 39 -1.53 11.95 -16.54
N THR A 40 -0.22 11.96 -16.72
CA THR A 40 0.61 10.75 -16.51
C THR A 40 0.62 10.34 -15.04
N ALA A 41 0.76 11.32 -14.13
CA ALA A 41 0.68 11.06 -12.68
C ALA A 41 -0.69 10.50 -12.29
N PHE A 42 -1.78 11.05 -12.83
CA PHE A 42 -3.15 10.56 -12.61
C PHE A 42 -3.34 9.12 -13.09
N LYS A 43 -2.90 8.82 -14.32
CA LYS A 43 -2.94 7.45 -14.88
C LYS A 43 -2.13 6.48 -14.05
N ASN A 44 -0.91 6.86 -13.62
CA ASN A 44 -0.07 6.03 -12.78
C ASN A 44 -0.72 5.76 -11.42
N SER A 45 -1.37 6.76 -10.82
CA SER A 45 -2.08 6.61 -9.55
C SER A 45 -3.24 5.61 -9.68
N ILE A 46 -4.02 5.70 -10.75
CA ILE A 46 -5.11 4.72 -11.02
C ILE A 46 -4.52 3.32 -11.22
N LEU A 47 -3.47 3.20 -12.02
CA LEU A 47 -2.84 1.91 -12.28
C LEU A 47 -2.29 1.27 -11.00
N ILE A 48 -1.56 2.04 -10.20
CA ILE A 48 -1.03 1.59 -8.89
C ILE A 48 -2.17 1.14 -7.98
N SER A 49 -3.25 1.93 -7.90
CA SER A 49 -4.40 1.61 -7.06
C SER A 49 -5.09 0.31 -7.48
N LEU A 50 -5.30 0.11 -8.78
CA LEU A 50 -5.93 -1.11 -9.30
C LEU A 50 -5.06 -2.34 -9.04
N ILE A 51 -3.76 -2.26 -9.32
CA ILE A 51 -2.83 -3.36 -9.07
C ILE A 51 -2.75 -3.66 -7.58
N SER A 52 -2.61 -2.63 -6.73
CA SER A 52 -2.53 -2.80 -5.28
C SER A 52 -3.82 -3.38 -4.71
N ALA A 53 -4.99 -2.96 -5.18
CA ALA A 53 -6.27 -3.49 -4.75
C ALA A 53 -6.43 -4.97 -5.12
N PHE A 54 -6.13 -5.32 -6.37
CA PHE A 54 -6.25 -6.70 -6.84
C PHE A 54 -5.28 -7.64 -6.10
N LEU A 55 -3.99 -7.33 -6.10
CA LEU A 55 -2.97 -8.14 -5.44
C LEU A 55 -3.17 -8.15 -3.92
N GLY A 56 -3.51 -7.00 -3.34
CA GLY A 56 -3.76 -6.87 -1.91
C GLY A 56 -4.90 -7.75 -1.44
N THR A 57 -6.02 -7.73 -2.14
CA THR A 57 -7.18 -8.57 -1.83
C THR A 57 -6.82 -10.05 -1.93
N LEU A 58 -6.14 -10.44 -3.01
CA LEU A 58 -5.76 -11.83 -3.24
C LEU A 58 -4.82 -12.35 -2.14
N ILE A 59 -3.74 -11.62 -1.88
CA ILE A 59 -2.71 -12.00 -0.88
C ILE A 59 -3.32 -12.04 0.51
N THR A 60 -4.13 -11.02 0.85
CA THR A 60 -4.77 -10.92 2.16
C THR A 60 -5.76 -12.05 2.40
N PHE A 61 -6.61 -12.35 1.41
CA PHE A 61 -7.61 -13.40 1.53
C PHE A 61 -6.95 -14.79 1.61
N ILE A 62 -5.98 -15.08 0.73
CA ILE A 62 -5.23 -16.34 0.76
C ILE A 62 -4.50 -16.49 2.09
N GLY A 63 -3.82 -15.44 2.57
CA GLY A 63 -3.13 -15.45 3.84
C GLY A 63 -4.07 -15.72 5.03
N ALA A 64 -5.21 -15.04 5.06
CA ALA A 64 -6.23 -15.25 6.09
C ALA A 64 -6.80 -16.67 6.03
N TYR A 65 -7.11 -17.18 4.83
CA TYR A 65 -7.63 -18.51 4.60
C TYR A 65 -6.64 -19.60 5.09
N ILE A 66 -5.40 -19.52 4.67
CA ILE A 66 -4.36 -20.47 5.10
C ILE A 66 -4.22 -20.48 6.62
N ILE A 67 -4.15 -19.32 7.25
CA ILE A 67 -3.98 -19.21 8.70
C ILE A 67 -5.19 -19.75 9.44
N GLU A 68 -6.42 -19.48 8.98
CA GLU A 68 -7.64 -19.89 9.69
C GLU A 68 -7.97 -21.37 9.44
N LYS A 69 -7.74 -21.88 8.24
CA LYS A 69 -8.15 -23.24 7.85
C LYS A 69 -7.04 -24.29 8.00
N THR A 70 -5.81 -23.90 8.35
CA THR A 70 -4.72 -24.85 8.59
C THR A 70 -5.00 -25.71 9.84
N GLN A 71 -4.70 -27.00 9.75
CA GLN A 71 -4.93 -27.99 10.81
C GLN A 71 -4.26 -27.59 12.14
N GLN A 72 -4.83 -28.03 13.25
CA GLN A 72 -4.33 -27.74 14.61
C GLN A 72 -2.88 -28.23 14.88
N LYS A 73 -2.39 -29.20 14.10
CA LYS A 73 -1.02 -29.70 14.18
C LYS A 73 0.02 -28.56 14.03
N PHE A 74 -0.30 -27.50 13.27
CA PHE A 74 0.60 -26.35 13.04
C PHE A 74 0.26 -25.11 13.88
N ARG A 75 -0.26 -25.32 15.09
CA ARG A 75 -0.73 -24.25 15.97
C ARG A 75 0.31 -23.14 16.25
N ILE A 76 1.58 -23.51 16.42
CA ILE A 76 2.66 -22.53 16.70
C ILE A 76 2.93 -21.71 15.45
N SER A 77 3.08 -22.34 14.28
CA SER A 77 3.31 -21.66 13.01
C SER A 77 2.17 -20.69 12.66
N ARG A 78 0.92 -21.09 12.92
CA ARG A 78 -0.26 -20.21 12.76
C ARG A 78 -0.19 -18.97 13.64
N LYS A 79 0.20 -19.11 14.91
CA LYS A 79 0.32 -17.97 15.84
C LYS A 79 1.42 -17.01 15.38
N ILE A 80 2.57 -17.53 14.94
CA ILE A 80 3.67 -16.73 14.43
C ILE A 80 3.24 -16.01 13.15
N ALA A 81 2.63 -16.72 12.20
CA ALA A 81 2.14 -16.14 10.96
C ALA A 81 1.09 -15.05 11.21
N TYR A 82 0.14 -15.29 12.11
CA TYR A 82 -0.83 -14.29 12.51
C TYR A 82 -0.16 -13.05 13.14
N PHE A 83 0.79 -13.25 14.06
CA PHE A 83 1.53 -12.15 14.67
C PHE A 83 2.29 -11.33 13.64
N LEU A 84 2.99 -11.98 12.71
CA LEU A 84 3.68 -11.31 11.61
C LEU A 84 2.72 -10.53 10.70
N SER A 85 1.54 -11.07 10.46
CA SER A 85 0.50 -10.44 9.63
C SER A 85 -0.08 -9.16 10.23
N ILE A 86 -0.12 -9.04 11.55
CA ILE A 86 -0.62 -7.84 12.23
C ILE A 86 0.49 -6.84 12.58
N THR A 87 1.76 -7.26 12.53
CA THR A 87 2.92 -6.42 12.86
C THR A 87 2.97 -5.10 12.08
N PRO A 88 2.66 -5.05 10.75
CA PRO A 88 2.67 -3.80 10.00
C PRO A 88 1.75 -2.71 10.56
N LEU A 89 0.69 -3.09 11.29
CA LEU A 89 -0.21 -2.13 11.93
C LEU A 89 0.48 -1.31 13.04
N ALA A 90 1.47 -1.91 13.70
CA ALA A 90 2.19 -1.27 14.80
C ALA A 90 3.35 -0.38 14.31
N ILE A 91 3.74 -0.46 13.03
CA ILE A 91 4.89 0.25 12.49
C ILE A 91 4.41 1.55 11.84
N PRO A 92 4.95 2.72 12.25
CA PRO A 92 4.63 3.98 11.60
C PRO A 92 4.96 3.94 10.09
N GLY A 93 4.05 4.45 9.24
CA GLY A 93 4.23 4.42 7.78
C GLY A 93 5.51 5.09 7.29
N THR A 94 5.97 6.14 7.99
CA THR A 94 7.25 6.81 7.69
C THR A 94 8.45 5.87 7.86
N VAL A 95 8.41 5.00 8.88
CA VAL A 95 9.48 4.00 9.13
C VAL A 95 9.47 2.95 8.02
N VAL A 96 8.28 2.48 7.61
CA VAL A 96 8.14 1.56 6.48
C VAL A 96 8.70 2.21 5.20
N GLY A 97 8.28 3.45 4.89
CA GLY A 97 8.75 4.17 3.69
C GLY A 97 10.27 4.35 3.66
N LEU A 98 10.86 4.77 4.79
CA LEU A 98 12.31 4.92 4.89
C LEU A 98 13.04 3.58 4.72
N SER A 99 12.53 2.51 5.34
CA SER A 99 13.09 1.17 5.20
C SER A 99 13.07 0.67 3.75
N PHE A 100 12.00 0.96 3.02
CA PHE A 100 11.90 0.65 1.59
C PHE A 100 12.95 1.39 0.77
N ILE A 101 13.12 2.70 1.00
CA ILE A 101 14.14 3.48 0.32
C ILE A 101 15.54 2.88 0.60
N MET A 102 15.86 2.63 1.86
CA MET A 102 17.17 2.09 2.25
C MET A 102 17.42 0.70 1.67
N PHE A 103 16.41 -0.17 1.70
CA PHE A 103 16.55 -1.54 1.23
C PHE A 103 16.65 -1.63 -0.30
N PHE A 104 15.72 -1.01 -1.02
CA PHE A 104 15.67 -1.13 -2.48
C PHE A 104 16.68 -0.26 -3.20
N ASN A 105 17.16 0.85 -2.59
CA ASN A 105 18.20 1.69 -3.17
C ASN A 105 19.60 1.08 -3.00
N ALA A 106 19.82 0.22 -2.01
CA ALA A 106 21.10 -0.43 -1.82
C ALA A 106 21.35 -1.45 -2.94
N SER A 107 22.48 -1.31 -3.66
CA SER A 107 22.89 -2.26 -4.69
C SER A 107 23.46 -3.55 -4.11
N ALA A 108 24.03 -3.48 -2.91
CA ALA A 108 24.57 -4.62 -2.18
C ALA A 108 24.49 -4.39 -0.67
N PHE A 109 24.46 -5.47 0.09
CA PHE A 109 24.49 -5.46 1.55
C PHE A 109 25.81 -6.03 2.05
N ASN A 110 26.49 -5.29 2.89
CA ASN A 110 27.69 -5.78 3.56
C ASN A 110 27.29 -6.72 4.70
N ILE A 111 27.86 -7.92 4.72
CA ILE A 111 27.63 -8.86 5.82
C ILE A 111 28.46 -8.37 7.01
N PRO A 112 27.84 -8.10 8.17
CA PRO A 112 28.58 -7.71 9.38
C PRO A 112 29.69 -8.70 9.69
N PHE A 113 30.85 -8.19 10.11
CA PHE A 113 32.03 -8.96 10.47
C PHE A 113 32.74 -9.72 9.33
N THR A 114 32.35 -9.48 8.05
CA THR A 114 33.03 -10.06 6.87
C THR A 114 33.32 -8.97 5.84
N GLN A 115 34.22 -9.26 4.92
CA GLN A 115 34.49 -8.38 3.77
C GLN A 115 33.62 -8.71 2.55
N TYR A 116 32.66 -9.62 2.71
CA TYR A 116 31.77 -10.03 1.63
C TYR A 116 30.53 -9.14 1.57
N ALA A 117 30.17 -8.75 0.35
CA ALA A 117 28.92 -8.07 0.05
C ALA A 117 28.02 -9.00 -0.77
N VAL A 118 26.73 -9.04 -0.41
CA VAL A 118 25.71 -9.77 -1.18
C VAL A 118 24.96 -8.76 -2.03
N LEU A 119 24.93 -9.00 -3.35
CA LEU A 119 24.16 -8.18 -4.28
C LEU A 119 22.66 -8.21 -3.92
N ASN A 120 22.03 -7.07 -3.98
CA ASN A 120 20.59 -6.96 -3.78
C ASN A 120 19.85 -7.28 -5.09
N PRO A 121 19.20 -8.44 -5.21
CA PRO A 121 18.50 -8.81 -6.45
C PRO A 121 17.27 -7.94 -6.70
N LEU A 122 16.77 -7.24 -5.66
CA LEU A 122 15.59 -6.39 -5.74
C LEU A 122 15.90 -4.92 -6.01
N HIS A 123 17.20 -4.56 -6.13
CA HIS A 123 17.61 -3.19 -6.44
C HIS A 123 16.95 -2.65 -7.74
N GLY A 124 16.72 -3.51 -8.74
CA GLY A 124 16.07 -3.14 -10.00
C GLY A 124 14.60 -2.69 -9.87
N ILE A 125 13.97 -2.91 -8.72
CA ILE A 125 12.60 -2.44 -8.44
C ILE A 125 12.61 -0.96 -8.02
N TYR A 126 13.74 -0.45 -7.53
CA TYR A 126 13.87 0.94 -7.13
C TYR A 126 13.62 1.89 -8.32
N GLY A 127 12.85 2.94 -8.09
CA GLY A 127 12.45 3.89 -9.13
C GLY A 127 11.32 3.43 -10.06
N THR A 128 10.76 2.23 -9.84
CA THR A 128 9.59 1.75 -10.59
C THR A 128 8.30 1.90 -9.79
N ILE A 129 7.14 1.79 -10.46
CA ILE A 129 5.83 1.79 -9.79
C ILE A 129 5.66 0.62 -8.80
N TRP A 130 6.41 -0.46 -8.99
CA TRP A 130 6.32 -1.66 -8.16
C TRP A 130 6.72 -1.41 -6.70
N ILE A 131 7.66 -0.50 -6.44
CA ILE A 131 8.03 -0.17 -5.06
C ILE A 131 6.86 0.43 -4.30
N ILE A 132 6.03 1.25 -4.98
CA ILE A 132 4.84 1.87 -4.39
C ILE A 132 3.76 0.80 -4.17
N VAL A 133 3.58 -0.12 -5.13
CA VAL A 133 2.65 -1.25 -4.98
C VAL A 133 3.04 -2.11 -3.78
N PHE A 134 4.30 -2.50 -3.64
CA PHE A 134 4.77 -3.28 -2.49
C PHE A 134 4.62 -2.53 -1.16
N ALA A 135 4.92 -1.23 -1.14
CA ALA A 135 4.74 -0.41 0.04
C ALA A 135 3.27 -0.36 0.47
N ASN A 136 2.35 -0.18 -0.49
CA ASN A 136 0.91 -0.21 -0.23
C ASN A 136 0.43 -1.58 0.27
N LEU A 137 0.89 -2.66 -0.36
CA LEU A 137 0.54 -4.02 0.06
C LEU A 137 0.93 -4.27 1.51
N ILE A 138 2.14 -3.93 1.91
CA ILE A 138 2.62 -4.16 3.27
C ILE A 138 1.92 -3.22 4.27
N HIS A 139 1.80 -1.94 3.92
CA HIS A 139 1.22 -0.94 4.83
C HIS A 139 -0.26 -1.22 5.13
N PHE A 140 -1.02 -1.59 4.11
CA PHE A 140 -2.46 -1.82 4.24
C PHE A 140 -2.85 -3.29 4.48
N TYR A 141 -1.89 -4.20 4.64
CA TYR A 141 -2.15 -5.64 4.77
C TYR A 141 -2.96 -6.01 6.01
N SER A 142 -2.60 -5.45 7.16
CA SER A 142 -3.05 -5.95 8.47
C SER A 142 -4.55 -5.78 8.73
N VAL A 143 -5.15 -4.68 8.30
CA VAL A 143 -6.58 -4.40 8.54
C VAL A 143 -7.49 -5.34 7.75
N PRO A 144 -7.35 -5.46 6.40
CA PRO A 144 -8.13 -6.43 5.64
C PRO A 144 -7.88 -7.87 6.07
N PHE A 145 -6.63 -8.22 6.43
CA PHE A 145 -6.29 -9.54 6.96
C PHE A 145 -7.07 -9.86 8.24
N SER A 146 -7.09 -8.95 9.20
CA SER A 146 -7.83 -9.11 10.46
C SER A 146 -9.35 -9.23 10.21
N THR A 147 -9.87 -8.46 9.27
CA THR A 147 -11.27 -8.52 8.86
C THR A 147 -11.60 -9.86 8.21
N ALA A 148 -10.76 -10.31 7.28
CA ALA A 148 -10.93 -11.59 6.59
C ALA A 148 -10.85 -12.78 7.54
N THR A 149 -9.87 -12.81 8.46
CA THR A 149 -9.76 -13.88 9.47
C THR A 149 -10.97 -13.90 10.39
N THR A 150 -11.48 -12.75 10.79
CA THR A 150 -12.69 -12.66 11.64
C THR A 150 -13.92 -13.15 10.90
N ALA A 151 -14.07 -12.81 9.62
CA ALA A 151 -15.17 -13.30 8.79
C ALA A 151 -15.08 -14.82 8.60
N LEU A 152 -13.90 -15.36 8.28
CA LEU A 152 -13.68 -16.80 8.10
C LEU A 152 -13.94 -17.63 9.38
N LYS A 153 -13.70 -17.06 10.56
CA LYS A 153 -14.01 -17.71 11.84
C LYS A 153 -15.53 -17.89 12.09
N ARG A 154 -16.34 -17.01 11.50
CA ARG A 154 -17.80 -17.06 11.65
C ARG A 154 -18.48 -18.03 10.68
N LEU A 155 -17.76 -18.50 9.65
CA LEU A 155 -18.28 -19.49 8.72
C LEU A 155 -18.30 -20.86 9.40
N ASP A 156 -19.47 -21.45 9.50
CA ASP A 156 -19.67 -22.78 10.04
C ASP A 156 -18.93 -23.82 9.19
N LYS A 157 -18.39 -24.84 9.85
CA LYS A 157 -17.66 -25.93 9.19
C LYS A 157 -18.53 -26.72 8.21
N GLU A 158 -19.84 -26.65 8.35
CA GLU A 158 -20.80 -27.32 7.47
C GLU A 158 -20.75 -26.78 6.03
N PHE A 159 -20.41 -25.53 5.83
CA PHE A 159 -20.23 -24.93 4.48
C PHE A 159 -18.98 -25.42 3.74
N GLU A 160 -18.08 -26.14 4.42
CA GLU A 160 -16.82 -26.65 3.83
C GLU A 160 -16.93 -28.10 3.35
N THR A 161 -18.04 -28.77 3.63
CA THR A 161 -18.25 -30.20 3.33
C THR A 161 -19.15 -30.44 2.13
N VAL A 162 -19.54 -29.39 1.39
CA VAL A 162 -20.37 -29.49 0.18
C VAL A 162 -19.52 -29.49 -1.08
#